data_867aa7e0ade64b4aa299edea91efa3cc
#
_entry.id   867aa7e0ade64b4aa299edea91efa3cc
#
_cell.length_a   1.000
_cell.length_b   1.000
_cell.length_c   1.000
_cell.angle_alpha   90.00
_cell.angle_beta   90.00
_cell.angle_gamma   90.00
#
_symmetry.space_group_name_H-M   'P 1'
#
loop_
_entity.id
_entity.type
_entity.pdbx_description
1 polymer ?
#
loop_
_entity_poly.entity_id
_entity_poly.type
_entity_poly.pdbx_seq_one_letter_code
_entity_poly.pdbx_strand_id
1 'polypeptide(L)'
;MGDDVVIRPYRTEDREAVREISWNTADQGRTVDLYFHDHKAVADILTQYYTDWEPQSLWVAECDRAVVGYLTGCMDTHRCNRVMVRKIGPKAVAEAIGRGALWRAETWRLALAFARTALLGGAPKVDLKKYPAHLHINLREGFRGRGLGRQLIEHFRRQVQEQGLPGIHLVAWGENECGRRFFEVMGFRLLRQQPLVLPEGRGFRRTSTVVYGWTKED
;
A
#
# COMPACT_ATOMS: atom_id res chain seq x y z
N MET A 1 26.62 13.78 -12.88
CA MET A 1 26.67 13.52 -11.43
C MET A 1 25.64 12.44 -11.18
N GLY A 2 26.04 11.27 -10.72
CA GLY A 2 25.07 10.22 -10.40
C GLY A 2 24.36 10.63 -9.12
N ASP A 3 23.02 10.65 -9.16
CA ASP A 3 22.20 10.86 -7.98
C ASP A 3 22.52 9.72 -6.98
N ASP A 4 23.19 10.04 -5.89
CA ASP A 4 23.55 9.04 -4.87
C ASP A 4 22.31 8.74 -4.05
N VAL A 5 21.65 7.61 -4.32
CA VAL A 5 20.44 7.21 -3.63
C VAL A 5 20.78 6.19 -2.53
N VAL A 6 20.39 6.52 -1.31
CA VAL A 6 20.62 5.69 -0.12
C VAL A 6 19.30 5.09 0.36
N ILE A 7 19.31 3.78 0.65
CA ILE A 7 18.21 3.14 1.38
C ILE A 7 18.50 3.19 2.87
N ARG A 8 17.58 3.75 3.65
CA ARG A 8 17.71 3.86 5.10
C ARG A 8 16.40 3.61 5.84
N PRO A 9 16.44 3.33 7.14
CA PRO A 9 15.25 3.31 7.97
C PRO A 9 14.52 4.66 7.94
N TYR A 10 13.20 4.59 8.08
CA TYR A 10 12.32 5.74 8.23
C TYR A 10 12.67 6.56 9.49
N ARG A 11 12.48 7.87 9.39
CA ARG A 11 12.55 8.84 10.49
C ARG A 11 11.25 9.64 10.55
N THR A 12 10.92 10.19 11.70
CA THR A 12 9.65 10.92 11.89
C THR A 12 9.52 12.13 10.94
N GLU A 13 10.64 12.77 10.58
CA GLU A 13 10.68 13.86 9.61
C GLU A 13 10.29 13.44 8.18
N ASP A 14 10.38 12.15 7.83
CA ASP A 14 10.01 11.64 6.50
C ASP A 14 8.50 11.51 6.32
N ARG A 15 7.72 11.66 7.40
CA ARG A 15 6.29 11.36 7.42
C ARG A 15 5.52 12.04 6.30
N GLU A 16 5.72 13.34 6.11
CA GLU A 16 4.97 14.08 5.10
C GLU A 16 5.39 13.67 3.67
N ALA A 17 6.66 13.38 3.44
CA ALA A 17 7.13 12.87 2.15
C ALA A 17 6.54 11.48 1.82
N VAL A 18 6.47 10.58 2.81
CA VAL A 18 5.82 9.26 2.66
C VAL A 18 4.34 9.42 2.32
N ARG A 19 3.62 10.32 3.00
CA ARG A 19 2.21 10.62 2.75
C ARG A 19 1.99 11.19 1.36
N GLU A 20 2.81 12.16 0.95
CA GLU A 20 2.75 12.77 -0.38
C GLU A 20 3.00 11.74 -1.49
N ILE A 21 4.05 10.92 -1.37
CA ILE A 21 4.34 9.86 -2.33
C ILE A 21 3.20 8.84 -2.37
N SER A 22 2.68 8.42 -1.20
CA SER A 22 1.54 7.51 -1.12
C SER A 22 0.34 8.03 -1.90
N TRP A 23 -0.02 9.29 -1.67
CA TRP A 23 -1.12 9.94 -2.37
C TRP A 23 -0.89 9.99 -3.89
N ASN A 24 0.28 10.46 -4.31
CA ASN A 24 0.61 10.68 -5.73
C ASN A 24 0.77 9.37 -6.53
N THR A 25 0.87 8.22 -5.86
CA THR A 25 1.16 6.93 -6.51
C THR A 25 0.13 5.83 -6.24
N ALA A 26 -0.89 6.10 -5.42
CA ALA A 26 -1.81 5.07 -4.93
C ALA A 26 -2.67 4.41 -6.04
N ASP A 27 -2.95 5.12 -7.14
CA ASP A 27 -3.61 4.55 -8.31
C ASP A 27 -2.58 4.22 -9.41
N GLN A 28 -1.91 3.08 -9.31
CA GLN A 28 -0.94 2.57 -10.31
C GLN A 28 0.16 3.58 -10.66
N GLY A 29 0.55 4.40 -9.70
CA GLY A 29 1.52 5.47 -9.90
C GLY A 29 0.91 6.82 -10.30
N ARG A 30 -0.42 6.96 -10.15
CA ARG A 30 -1.18 8.20 -10.34
C ARG A 30 -1.85 8.60 -9.03
N THR A 31 -2.38 9.82 -8.98
CA THR A 31 -3.17 10.29 -7.83
C THR A 31 -4.51 9.58 -7.73
N VAL A 32 -5.01 9.38 -6.51
CA VAL A 32 -6.36 8.84 -6.26
C VAL A 32 -7.45 9.91 -6.25
N ASP A 33 -7.18 11.11 -6.75
CA ASP A 33 -8.13 12.23 -6.82
C ASP A 33 -9.48 11.88 -7.46
N LEU A 34 -9.46 10.89 -8.38
CA LEU A 34 -10.67 10.42 -9.06
C LEU A 34 -11.69 9.77 -8.11
N TYR A 35 -11.24 9.25 -6.96
CA TYR A 35 -12.08 8.47 -6.05
C TYR A 35 -12.26 9.10 -4.69
N PHE A 36 -11.32 9.94 -4.27
CA PHE A 36 -11.29 10.55 -2.94
C PHE A 36 -10.84 12.01 -3.03
N HIS A 37 -11.64 12.90 -2.47
CA HIS A 37 -11.26 14.32 -2.32
C HIS A 37 -10.65 14.63 -0.94
N ASP A 38 -10.68 13.67 -0.02
CA ASP A 38 -10.10 13.82 1.31
C ASP A 38 -8.69 13.22 1.36
N HIS A 39 -7.73 13.99 0.87
CA HIS A 39 -6.30 13.61 0.82
C HIS A 39 -5.77 13.15 2.17
N LYS A 40 -6.19 13.83 3.26
CA LYS A 40 -5.74 13.49 4.60
C LYS A 40 -6.24 12.13 5.04
N ALA A 41 -7.53 11.86 4.86
CA ALA A 41 -8.11 10.58 5.26
C ALA A 41 -7.50 9.40 4.50
N VAL A 42 -7.26 9.57 3.20
CA VAL A 42 -6.61 8.52 2.38
C VAL A 42 -5.16 8.32 2.79
N ALA A 43 -4.38 9.39 2.95
CA ALA A 43 -3.00 9.29 3.40
C ALA A 43 -2.90 8.62 4.79
N ASP A 44 -3.82 8.95 5.71
CA ASP A 44 -3.89 8.31 7.03
C ASP A 44 -4.20 6.80 6.92
N ILE A 45 -5.19 6.43 6.13
CA ILE A 45 -5.52 5.02 5.91
C ILE A 45 -4.35 4.24 5.31
N LEU A 46 -3.64 4.83 4.35
CA LEU A 46 -2.56 4.14 3.63
C LEU A 46 -1.23 4.11 4.39
N THR A 47 -0.96 5.07 5.29
CA THR A 47 0.37 5.21 5.87
C THR A 47 0.42 5.22 7.39
N GLN A 48 -0.66 5.63 8.08
CA GLN A 48 -0.63 5.92 9.51
C GLN A 48 -0.24 4.70 10.35
N TYR A 49 -0.68 3.49 10.00
CA TYR A 49 -0.26 2.29 10.73
C TYR A 49 1.26 2.17 10.75
N TYR A 50 1.88 2.30 9.61
CA TYR A 50 3.31 2.08 9.43
C TYR A 50 4.16 3.19 10.06
N THR A 51 3.68 4.43 10.04
CA THR A 51 4.42 5.56 10.64
C THR A 51 4.27 5.66 12.15
N ASP A 52 3.14 5.21 12.72
CA ASP A 52 2.81 5.44 14.13
C ASP A 52 2.88 4.17 14.99
N TRP A 53 2.63 2.99 14.43
CA TRP A 53 2.58 1.72 15.17
C TRP A 53 3.71 0.76 14.83
N GLU A 54 4.32 0.89 13.63
CA GLU A 54 5.38 -0.01 13.17
C GLU A 54 6.46 0.71 12.33
N PRO A 55 6.99 1.88 12.79
CA PRO A 55 7.97 2.67 12.03
C PRO A 55 9.29 1.93 11.78
N GLN A 56 9.64 0.95 12.60
CA GLN A 56 10.85 0.14 12.45
C GLN A 56 10.82 -0.78 11.23
N SER A 57 9.65 -1.01 10.62
CA SER A 57 9.49 -1.82 9.41
C SER A 57 9.29 -0.95 8.16
N LEU A 58 9.50 0.36 8.27
CA LEU A 58 9.39 1.31 7.17
C LEU A 58 10.79 1.74 6.71
N TRP A 59 11.02 1.60 5.39
CA TRP A 59 12.28 1.94 4.73
C TRP A 59 12.05 3.06 3.70
N VAL A 60 13.00 3.97 3.58
CA VAL A 60 12.95 5.06 2.59
C VAL A 60 14.14 5.02 1.66
N ALA A 61 13.91 5.41 0.40
CA ALA A 61 14.94 5.74 -0.56
C ALA A 61 15.11 7.26 -0.55
N GLU A 62 16.30 7.73 -0.20
CA GLU A 62 16.67 9.15 -0.12
C GLU A 62 17.66 9.49 -1.24
N CYS A 63 17.41 10.60 -1.94
CA CYS A 63 18.29 11.19 -2.92
C CYS A 63 18.44 12.68 -2.61
N ASP A 64 19.66 13.19 -2.48
CA ASP A 64 19.94 14.58 -2.17
C ASP A 64 19.13 15.13 -0.98
N ARG A 65 19.03 14.35 0.09
CA ARG A 65 18.23 14.61 1.32
C ARG A 65 16.72 14.66 1.11
N ALA A 66 16.22 14.30 -0.07
CA ALA A 66 14.79 14.19 -0.35
C ALA A 66 14.36 12.72 -0.40
N VAL A 67 13.23 12.36 0.22
CA VAL A 67 12.62 11.04 0.09
C VAL A 67 12.02 10.91 -1.31
N VAL A 68 12.51 9.93 -2.07
CA VAL A 68 12.09 9.66 -3.45
C VAL A 68 11.31 8.37 -3.59
N GLY A 69 11.23 7.60 -2.51
CA GLY A 69 10.45 6.38 -2.46
C GLY A 69 10.44 5.78 -1.06
N TYR A 70 9.57 4.82 -0.85
CA TYR A 70 9.46 4.12 0.42
C TYR A 70 8.93 2.69 0.25
N LEU A 71 9.18 1.87 1.25
CA LEU A 71 8.50 0.60 1.49
C LEU A 71 7.93 0.64 2.91
N THR A 72 6.60 0.55 3.04
CA THR A 72 5.96 0.26 4.32
C THR A 72 5.87 -1.23 4.52
N GLY A 73 6.46 -1.72 5.59
CA GLY A 73 6.40 -3.11 6.01
C GLY A 73 5.53 -3.31 7.25
N CYS A 74 4.91 -4.46 7.34
CA CYS A 74 4.18 -4.93 8.51
C CYS A 74 4.58 -6.37 8.80
N MET A 75 4.95 -6.66 10.05
CA MET A 75 5.35 -8.01 10.47
C MET A 75 4.16 -8.87 10.89
N ASP A 76 3.07 -8.26 11.36
CA ASP A 76 1.87 -8.95 11.82
C ASP A 76 0.60 -8.30 11.23
N THR A 77 0.12 -8.86 10.13
CA THR A 77 -1.10 -8.41 9.46
C THR A 77 -2.34 -8.48 10.35
N HIS A 78 -2.43 -9.44 11.29
CA HIS A 78 -3.56 -9.49 12.23
C HIS A 78 -3.55 -8.29 13.19
N ARG A 79 -2.36 -7.90 13.68
CA ARG A 79 -2.20 -6.69 14.49
C ARG A 79 -2.55 -5.44 13.69
N CYS A 80 -2.04 -5.32 12.47
CA CYS A 80 -2.33 -4.20 11.59
C CYS A 80 -3.85 -4.06 11.37
N ASN A 81 -4.52 -5.13 10.95
CA ASN A 81 -5.97 -5.14 10.72
C ASN A 81 -6.76 -4.74 11.98
N ARG A 82 -6.33 -5.19 13.15
CA ARG A 82 -6.96 -4.83 14.43
C ARG A 82 -6.83 -3.34 14.74
N VAL A 83 -5.68 -2.74 14.50
CA VAL A 83 -5.43 -1.31 14.68
C VAL A 83 -6.23 -0.50 13.64
N MET A 84 -6.20 -0.94 12.37
CA MET A 84 -6.97 -0.31 11.30
C MET A 84 -8.46 -0.26 11.63
N VAL A 85 -9.06 -1.38 12.02
CA VAL A 85 -10.51 -1.47 12.29
C VAL A 85 -10.90 -0.75 13.59
N ARG A 86 -10.06 -0.78 14.63
CA ARG A 86 -10.44 -0.26 15.95
C ARG A 86 -10.00 1.17 16.22
N LYS A 87 -8.99 1.68 15.52
CA LYS A 87 -8.40 2.99 15.80
C LYS A 87 -8.37 3.91 14.58
N ILE A 88 -7.69 3.50 13.51
CA ILE A 88 -7.45 4.37 12.34
C ILE A 88 -8.73 4.59 11.55
N GLY A 89 -9.42 3.51 11.17
CA GLY A 89 -10.63 3.57 10.36
C GLY A 89 -11.74 4.41 10.99
N PRO A 90 -12.16 4.15 12.26
CA PRO A 90 -13.18 4.96 12.92
C PRO A 90 -12.81 6.44 13.02
N LYS A 91 -11.54 6.76 13.33
CA LYS A 91 -11.05 8.13 13.38
C LYS A 91 -11.13 8.80 12.01
N ALA A 92 -10.61 8.15 10.95
CA ALA A 92 -10.65 8.68 9.59
C ALA A 92 -12.09 8.91 9.11
N VAL A 93 -13.01 7.99 9.41
CA VAL A 93 -14.44 8.14 9.10
C VAL A 93 -15.06 9.31 9.86
N ALA A 94 -14.81 9.41 11.17
CA ALA A 94 -15.34 10.51 11.98
C ALA A 94 -14.84 11.89 11.49
N GLU A 95 -13.55 11.99 11.17
CA GLU A 95 -12.98 13.21 10.60
C GLU A 95 -13.56 13.54 9.21
N ALA A 96 -13.73 12.53 8.34
CA ALA A 96 -14.35 12.72 7.03
C ALA A 96 -15.81 13.19 7.15
N ILE A 97 -16.59 12.64 8.09
CA ILE A 97 -17.95 13.08 8.40
C ILE A 97 -17.93 14.53 8.87
N GLY A 98 -17.03 14.89 9.79
CA GLY A 98 -16.87 16.28 10.27
C GLY A 98 -16.53 17.28 9.15
N ARG A 99 -15.88 16.82 8.09
CA ARG A 99 -15.60 17.61 6.86
C ARG A 99 -16.72 17.54 5.82
N GLY A 100 -17.88 17.01 6.16
CA GLY A 100 -19.06 16.97 5.29
C GLY A 100 -19.10 15.83 4.28
N ALA A 101 -18.37 14.74 4.51
CA ALA A 101 -18.32 13.61 3.58
C ALA A 101 -19.69 13.00 3.28
N LEU A 102 -20.62 13.00 4.25
CA LEU A 102 -21.97 12.45 4.06
C LEU A 102 -22.83 13.24 3.05
N TRP A 103 -22.49 14.51 2.81
CA TRP A 103 -23.19 15.36 1.84
C TRP A 103 -22.65 15.24 0.42
N ARG A 104 -21.61 14.41 0.20
CA ARG A 104 -20.96 14.22 -1.09
C ARG A 104 -21.43 12.93 -1.74
N ALA A 105 -21.91 13.03 -2.97
CA ALA A 105 -22.38 11.89 -3.76
C ALA A 105 -21.24 10.87 -4.00
N GLU A 106 -19.99 11.33 -4.12
CA GLU A 106 -18.80 10.49 -4.30
C GLU A 106 -18.60 9.52 -3.14
N THR A 107 -18.88 9.94 -1.91
CA THR A 107 -18.78 9.08 -0.72
C THR A 107 -19.71 7.88 -0.82
N TRP A 108 -20.97 8.11 -1.21
CA TRP A 108 -21.95 7.04 -1.36
C TRP A 108 -21.67 6.14 -2.56
N ARG A 109 -21.15 6.71 -3.64
CA ARG A 109 -20.72 5.93 -4.80
C ARG A 109 -19.57 5.00 -4.45
N LEU A 110 -18.60 5.50 -3.68
CA LEU A 110 -17.48 4.69 -3.20
C LEU A 110 -17.95 3.58 -2.25
N ALA A 111 -18.83 3.92 -1.29
CA ALA A 111 -19.44 2.92 -0.39
C ALA A 111 -20.17 1.83 -1.18
N LEU A 112 -20.92 2.20 -2.23
CA LEU A 112 -21.59 1.25 -3.10
C LEU A 112 -20.59 0.40 -3.92
N ALA A 113 -19.47 0.98 -4.36
CA ALA A 113 -18.41 0.25 -5.05
C ALA A 113 -17.78 -0.81 -4.14
N PHE A 114 -17.49 -0.47 -2.88
CA PHE A 114 -16.99 -1.43 -1.91
C PHE A 114 -18.02 -2.52 -1.58
N ALA A 115 -19.30 -2.18 -1.42
CA ALA A 115 -20.34 -3.16 -1.21
C ALA A 115 -20.44 -4.14 -2.38
N ARG A 116 -20.40 -3.64 -3.63
CA ARG A 116 -20.38 -4.48 -4.84
C ARG A 116 -19.13 -5.36 -4.90
N THR A 117 -17.96 -4.81 -4.57
CA THR A 117 -16.72 -5.59 -4.48
C THR A 117 -16.85 -6.73 -3.49
N ALA A 118 -17.39 -6.47 -2.31
CA ALA A 118 -17.60 -7.48 -1.28
C ALA A 118 -18.57 -8.59 -1.73
N LEU A 119 -19.69 -8.21 -2.37
CA LEU A 119 -20.67 -9.17 -2.93
C LEU A 119 -20.06 -10.06 -4.02
N LEU A 120 -19.09 -9.56 -4.78
CA LEU A 120 -18.35 -10.32 -5.79
C LEU A 120 -17.20 -11.15 -5.20
N GLY A 121 -17.02 -11.17 -3.88
CA GLY A 121 -15.93 -11.90 -3.22
C GLY A 121 -14.56 -11.21 -3.35
N GLY A 122 -14.54 -9.89 -3.55
CA GLY A 122 -13.32 -9.11 -3.76
C GLY A 122 -12.49 -8.81 -2.51
N ALA A 123 -12.88 -9.33 -1.33
CA ALA A 123 -12.06 -9.18 -0.13
C ALA A 123 -10.76 -10.02 -0.25
N PRO A 124 -9.59 -9.43 -0.02
CA PRO A 124 -8.32 -10.17 -0.04
C PRO A 124 -8.35 -11.32 0.98
N LYS A 125 -8.19 -12.54 0.49
CA LYS A 125 -8.05 -13.74 1.33
C LYS A 125 -6.63 -14.23 1.22
N VAL A 126 -5.86 -14.13 2.31
CA VAL A 126 -4.47 -14.56 2.42
C VAL A 126 -4.36 -15.55 3.56
N ASP A 127 -3.59 -16.60 3.38
CA ASP A 127 -3.21 -17.48 4.50
C ASP A 127 -2.16 -16.76 5.36
N LEU A 128 -2.61 -16.08 6.40
CA LEU A 128 -1.75 -15.32 7.31
C LEU A 128 -0.86 -16.20 8.20
N LYS A 129 -1.07 -17.52 8.23
CA LYS A 129 -0.11 -18.43 8.87
C LYS A 129 1.13 -18.59 8.00
N LYS A 130 0.95 -18.66 6.68
CA LYS A 130 2.05 -18.77 5.70
C LYS A 130 2.65 -17.41 5.35
N TYR A 131 1.85 -16.36 5.27
CA TYR A 131 2.24 -15.00 4.87
C TYR A 131 1.83 -13.94 5.90
N PRO A 132 2.37 -13.98 7.14
CA PRO A 132 1.96 -13.05 8.21
C PRO A 132 2.36 -11.60 7.95
N ALA A 133 3.50 -11.39 7.30
CA ALA A 133 4.00 -10.06 6.95
C ALA A 133 3.39 -9.55 5.65
N HIS A 134 3.29 -8.22 5.50
CA HIS A 134 2.93 -7.60 4.22
C HIS A 134 3.69 -6.31 3.96
N LEU A 135 3.68 -5.87 2.71
CA LEU A 135 4.34 -4.64 2.30
C LEU A 135 3.52 -3.83 1.29
N HIS A 136 3.79 -2.52 1.27
CA HIS A 136 3.50 -1.64 0.14
C HIS A 136 4.77 -0.90 -0.25
N ILE A 137 4.96 -0.65 -1.54
CA ILE A 137 6.15 0.01 -2.06
C ILE A 137 5.76 1.03 -3.12
N ASN A 138 6.29 2.23 -3.00
CA ASN A 138 6.06 3.32 -3.93
C ASN A 138 7.33 4.11 -4.19
N LEU A 139 7.54 4.49 -5.44
CA LEU A 139 8.66 5.31 -5.90
C LEU A 139 8.13 6.46 -6.75
N ARG A 140 8.69 7.66 -6.60
CA ARG A 140 8.47 8.79 -7.50
C ARG A 140 8.82 8.38 -8.94
N GLU A 141 8.13 8.94 -9.92
CA GLU A 141 8.24 8.52 -11.32
C GLU A 141 9.69 8.53 -11.84
N GLY A 142 10.42 9.57 -11.67
CA GLY A 142 11.82 9.71 -12.15
C GLY A 142 12.83 8.76 -11.49
N PHE A 143 12.44 8.00 -10.47
CA PHE A 143 13.30 7.09 -9.71
C PHE A 143 12.97 5.61 -9.91
N ARG A 144 12.01 5.28 -10.76
CA ARG A 144 11.69 3.91 -11.15
C ARG A 144 12.73 3.37 -12.14
N GLY A 145 12.88 2.03 -12.18
CA GLY A 145 13.83 1.36 -13.08
C GLY A 145 15.30 1.47 -12.67
N ARG A 146 15.63 2.12 -11.55
CA ARG A 146 17.00 2.32 -11.04
C ARG A 146 17.43 1.28 -9.98
N GLY A 147 16.70 0.19 -9.82
CA GLY A 147 17.00 -0.86 -8.85
C GLY A 147 16.58 -0.57 -7.40
N LEU A 148 16.04 0.62 -7.09
CA LEU A 148 15.67 1.03 -5.74
C LEU A 148 14.58 0.14 -5.13
N GLY A 149 13.59 -0.26 -5.93
CA GLY A 149 12.53 -1.17 -5.48
C GLY A 149 13.09 -2.52 -5.03
N ARG A 150 14.08 -3.06 -5.74
CA ARG A 150 14.79 -4.27 -5.35
C ARG A 150 15.46 -4.10 -3.99
N GLN A 151 16.24 -3.05 -3.81
CA GLN A 151 16.95 -2.79 -2.56
C GLN A 151 15.98 -2.65 -1.37
N LEU A 152 14.88 -1.91 -1.53
CA LEU A 152 13.84 -1.76 -0.50
C LEU A 152 13.24 -3.12 -0.10
N ILE A 153 12.88 -3.96 -1.08
CA ILE A 153 12.33 -5.30 -0.81
C ILE A 153 13.38 -6.19 -0.14
N GLU A 154 14.64 -6.14 -0.54
CA GLU A 154 15.72 -6.94 0.07
C GLU A 154 15.94 -6.54 1.54
N HIS A 155 15.90 -5.26 1.89
CA HIS A 155 15.97 -4.82 3.28
C HIS A 155 14.80 -5.36 4.11
N PHE A 156 13.57 -5.26 3.60
CA PHE A 156 12.41 -5.77 4.31
C PHE A 156 12.41 -7.30 4.42
N ARG A 157 12.80 -8.03 3.38
CA ARG A 157 12.94 -9.49 3.42
C ARG A 157 13.93 -9.94 4.48
N ARG A 158 15.09 -9.29 4.55
CA ARG A 158 16.08 -9.57 5.57
C ARG A 158 15.49 -9.41 6.96
N GLN A 159 14.80 -8.31 7.21
CA GLN A 159 14.13 -8.06 8.48
C GLN A 159 13.07 -9.12 8.83
N VAL A 160 12.27 -9.56 7.85
CA VAL A 160 11.28 -10.64 8.02
C VAL A 160 11.97 -11.97 8.35
N GLN A 161 13.08 -12.28 7.70
CA GLN A 161 13.88 -13.49 7.96
C GLN A 161 14.53 -13.45 9.35
N GLU A 162 15.08 -12.32 9.77
CA GLU A 162 15.68 -12.11 11.10
C GLU A 162 14.65 -12.30 12.21
N GLN A 163 13.38 -11.95 11.96
CA GLN A 163 12.27 -12.19 12.89
C GLN A 163 11.70 -13.61 12.81
N GLY A 164 12.25 -14.48 11.97
CA GLY A 164 11.81 -15.86 11.85
C GLY A 164 10.44 -16.04 11.21
N LEU A 165 9.91 -15.02 10.52
CA LEU A 165 8.60 -15.10 9.88
C LEU A 165 8.65 -15.92 8.58
N PRO A 166 7.62 -16.73 8.29
CA PRO A 166 7.64 -17.68 7.16
C PRO A 166 7.46 -17.03 5.80
N GLY A 167 6.79 -15.86 5.71
CA GLY A 167 6.52 -15.26 4.40
C GLY A 167 5.92 -13.87 4.44
N ILE A 168 5.87 -13.28 3.25
CA ILE A 168 5.37 -11.93 2.98
C ILE A 168 4.27 -12.03 1.93
N HIS A 169 3.20 -11.25 2.06
CA HIS A 169 2.26 -11.03 0.98
C HIS A 169 2.19 -9.55 0.60
N LEU A 170 1.63 -9.29 -0.56
CA LEU A 170 1.28 -7.95 -1.02
C LEU A 170 0.05 -8.00 -1.90
N VAL A 171 -0.64 -6.87 -1.99
CA VAL A 171 -1.77 -6.68 -2.90
C VAL A 171 -1.41 -5.61 -3.91
N ALA A 172 -1.62 -5.90 -5.19
CA ALA A 172 -1.37 -4.97 -6.28
C ALA A 172 -2.61 -4.84 -7.18
N TRP A 173 -2.65 -3.78 -7.98
CA TRP A 173 -3.65 -3.61 -9.03
C TRP A 173 -3.45 -4.67 -10.11
N GLY A 174 -4.52 -5.36 -10.52
CA GLY A 174 -4.45 -6.40 -11.56
C GLY A 174 -4.02 -5.85 -12.93
N GLU A 175 -4.34 -4.60 -13.21
CA GLU A 175 -3.99 -3.89 -14.45
C GLU A 175 -2.56 -3.32 -14.44
N ASN A 176 -1.88 -3.29 -13.29
CA ASN A 176 -0.50 -2.79 -13.17
C ASN A 176 0.51 -3.85 -13.64
N GLU A 177 0.62 -4.06 -14.94
CA GLU A 177 1.52 -5.07 -15.53
C GLU A 177 2.98 -4.84 -15.12
N CYS A 178 3.44 -3.60 -15.08
CA CYS A 178 4.80 -3.26 -14.69
C CYS A 178 5.09 -3.66 -13.24
N GLY A 179 4.19 -3.34 -12.32
CA GLY A 179 4.31 -3.71 -10.90
C GLY A 179 4.22 -5.22 -10.71
N ARG A 180 3.31 -5.90 -11.41
CA ARG A 180 3.19 -7.36 -11.37
C ARG A 180 4.47 -8.05 -11.82
N ARG A 181 4.99 -7.68 -13.00
CA ARG A 181 6.25 -8.21 -13.52
C ARG A 181 7.43 -7.95 -12.56
N PHE A 182 7.47 -6.77 -11.94
CA PHE A 182 8.48 -6.46 -10.93
C PHE A 182 8.41 -7.43 -9.73
N PHE A 183 7.23 -7.69 -9.17
CA PHE A 183 7.08 -8.62 -8.05
C PHE A 183 7.42 -10.06 -8.45
N GLU A 184 7.06 -10.49 -9.64
CA GLU A 184 7.43 -11.83 -10.17
C GLU A 184 8.95 -11.97 -10.32
N VAL A 185 9.65 -10.96 -10.86
CA VAL A 185 11.13 -10.92 -10.93
C VAL A 185 11.76 -10.92 -9.53
N MET A 186 11.07 -10.33 -8.55
CA MET A 186 11.49 -10.38 -7.14
C MET A 186 11.15 -11.72 -6.47
N GLY A 187 10.66 -12.74 -7.19
CA GLY A 187 10.36 -14.06 -6.67
C GLY A 187 9.03 -14.16 -5.91
N PHE A 188 8.16 -13.18 -5.99
CA PHE A 188 6.80 -13.31 -5.49
C PHE A 188 5.95 -14.12 -6.47
N ARG A 189 5.13 -15.04 -5.95
CA ARG A 189 4.22 -15.86 -6.75
C ARG A 189 2.80 -15.33 -6.65
N LEU A 190 2.08 -15.34 -7.76
CA LEU A 190 0.65 -15.01 -7.79
C LEU A 190 -0.14 -16.05 -6.99
N LEU A 191 -0.76 -15.63 -5.91
CA LEU A 191 -1.60 -16.48 -5.08
C LEU A 191 -3.07 -16.43 -5.50
N ARG A 192 -3.56 -15.24 -5.84
CA ARG A 192 -4.97 -15.01 -6.17
C ARG A 192 -5.17 -13.75 -6.97
N GLN A 193 -6.19 -13.78 -7.82
CA GLN A 193 -6.79 -12.59 -8.43
C GLN A 193 -8.25 -12.49 -7.96
N GLN A 194 -8.71 -11.26 -7.68
CA GLN A 194 -10.06 -11.03 -7.16
C GLN A 194 -10.66 -9.77 -7.76
N PRO A 195 -11.99 -9.74 -7.91
CA PRO A 195 -12.68 -8.60 -8.50
C PRO A 195 -12.58 -7.37 -7.60
N LEU A 196 -12.53 -6.22 -8.24
CA LEU A 196 -12.64 -4.91 -7.61
C LEU A 196 -13.60 -4.06 -8.46
N VAL A 197 -14.45 -3.31 -7.80
CA VAL A 197 -15.36 -2.34 -8.45
C VAL A 197 -14.94 -0.95 -8.00
N LEU A 198 -14.76 -0.05 -8.95
CA LEU A 198 -14.41 1.35 -8.71
C LEU A 198 -15.45 2.28 -9.30
N PRO A 199 -15.71 3.46 -8.71
CA PRO A 199 -16.51 4.49 -9.37
C PRO A 199 -15.81 4.96 -10.65
N GLU A 200 -16.56 5.16 -11.73
CA GLU A 200 -16.03 5.72 -12.98
C GLU A 200 -17.10 6.56 -13.68
N GLY A 201 -16.81 7.82 -13.97
CA GLY A 201 -17.81 8.74 -14.52
C GLY A 201 -19.11 8.75 -13.70
N ARG A 202 -20.27 8.48 -14.30
CA ARG A 202 -21.55 8.28 -13.60
C ARG A 202 -21.84 6.83 -13.21
N GLY A 203 -20.97 5.87 -13.58
CA GLY A 203 -21.12 4.45 -13.39
C GLY A 203 -20.06 3.82 -12.50
N PHE A 204 -19.73 2.55 -12.81
CA PHE A 204 -18.74 1.75 -12.14
C PHE A 204 -17.93 0.96 -13.14
N ARG A 205 -16.61 0.89 -12.93
CA ARG A 205 -15.69 0.04 -13.67
C ARG A 205 -15.40 -1.23 -12.86
N ARG A 206 -15.39 -2.37 -13.52
CA ARG A 206 -14.87 -3.61 -12.94
C ARG A 206 -13.40 -3.74 -13.30
N THR A 207 -12.60 -4.00 -12.30
CA THR A 207 -11.17 -4.30 -12.40
C THR A 207 -10.83 -5.43 -11.46
N SER A 208 -9.55 -5.64 -11.16
CA SER A 208 -9.12 -6.67 -10.22
C SER A 208 -7.97 -6.19 -9.37
N THR A 209 -7.82 -6.81 -8.20
CA THR A 209 -6.58 -6.83 -7.45
C THR A 209 -5.97 -8.23 -7.51
N VAL A 210 -4.65 -8.30 -7.39
CA VAL A 210 -3.87 -9.53 -7.34
C VAL A 210 -3.12 -9.60 -6.02
N VAL A 211 -3.10 -10.78 -5.44
CA VAL A 211 -2.35 -11.08 -4.23
C VAL A 211 -1.12 -11.88 -4.61
N TYR A 212 0.02 -11.41 -4.19
CA TYR A 212 1.30 -12.11 -4.34
C TYR A 212 1.82 -12.54 -2.97
N GLY A 213 2.50 -13.68 -2.95
CA GLY A 213 3.18 -14.21 -1.77
C GLY A 213 4.62 -14.57 -2.06
N TRP A 214 5.47 -14.44 -1.06
CA TRP A 214 6.85 -14.89 -1.06
C TRP A 214 7.13 -15.62 0.24
N THR A 215 7.85 -16.74 0.19
CA THR A 215 8.34 -17.49 1.35
C THR A 215 9.84 -17.67 1.27
N LYS A 216 10.46 -18.02 2.39
CA LYS A 216 11.90 -18.28 2.45
C LYS A 216 12.31 -19.49 1.62
N GLU A 217 11.37 -20.38 1.29
CA GLU A 217 11.59 -21.61 0.52
C GLU A 217 11.46 -21.38 -1.00
N ASP A 218 10.97 -20.22 -1.41
CA ASP A 218 10.88 -19.78 -2.81
C ASP A 218 12.19 -19.17 -3.29
#